data_392b6ca08e2101025cc66969ae6d7128
#
_entry.id   392b6ca08e2101025cc66969ae6d7128
#
_cell.length_a   1.000
_cell.length_b   1.000
_cell.length_c   1.000
_cell.angle_alpha   90.00
_cell.angle_beta   90.00
_cell.angle_gamma   90.00
#
_symmetry.space_group_name_H-M   'P 1'
#
loop_
_entity.id
_entity.type
_entity.pdbx_description
1 polymer ?
#
loop_
_entity_poly.entity_id
_entity_poly.type
_entity_poly.pdbx_seq_one_letter_code
_entity_poly.pdbx_strand_id
1 'polypeptide(L)'
;MNSTTTANKNVLVMQSGGPTPVMNRSLLGVVREACEREGYGAIYGARHGLDGLLSDNLTDLAGRSRTAWERIGRTPGAALGSSRRRLKNADVPTALDVLSKRGIAYLFVIGGNDSTETCHRLSVASRDAGYELAAIAVPKTIDNDLVETDHTPGYGSAARFVALAAMGAGRDAEAMGR
;
A
#
# COMPACT_ATOMS: atom_id res chain seq x y z
N MET A 1 14.52 -35.76 15.24
CA MET A 1 14.53 -34.89 14.06
C MET A 1 13.26 -34.06 14.11
N ASN A 2 13.35 -32.87 14.71
CA ASN A 2 12.21 -31.95 14.77
C ASN A 2 12.10 -31.27 13.42
N SER A 3 11.12 -31.66 12.59
CA SER A 3 10.70 -30.87 11.45
C SER A 3 10.01 -29.61 12.00
N THR A 4 10.76 -28.53 12.16
CA THR A 4 10.19 -27.20 12.27
C THR A 4 9.43 -26.96 10.98
N THR A 5 8.11 -27.14 11.02
CA THR A 5 7.21 -26.66 9.98
C THR A 5 7.45 -25.15 9.92
N THR A 6 8.17 -24.69 8.91
CA THR A 6 8.31 -23.27 8.63
C THR A 6 6.89 -22.76 8.35
N ALA A 7 6.28 -22.13 9.35
CA ALA A 7 4.97 -21.51 9.19
C ALA A 7 5.06 -20.59 7.97
N ASN A 8 4.15 -20.76 7.02
CA ASN A 8 4.10 -19.95 5.80
C ASN A 8 4.03 -18.47 6.20
N LYS A 9 5.11 -17.75 5.95
CA LYS A 9 5.22 -16.31 6.24
C LYS A 9 4.53 -15.55 5.12
N ASN A 10 3.22 -15.41 5.21
CA ASN A 10 2.42 -14.73 4.18
C ASN A 10 2.63 -13.20 4.22
N VAL A 11 2.45 -12.60 3.06
CA VAL A 11 2.58 -11.16 2.83
C VAL A 11 1.20 -10.55 2.61
N LEU A 12 0.93 -9.42 3.22
CA LEU A 12 -0.23 -8.58 2.95
C LEU A 12 0.20 -7.20 2.50
N VAL A 13 -0.38 -6.73 1.39
CA VAL A 13 -0.20 -5.37 0.91
C VAL A 13 -1.53 -4.63 0.93
N MET A 14 -1.54 -3.41 1.44
CA MET A 14 -2.70 -2.53 1.32
C MET A 14 -2.32 -1.13 0.82
N GLN A 15 -3.24 -0.53 0.05
CA GLN A 15 -3.14 0.83 -0.46
C GLN A 15 -4.12 1.72 0.30
N SER A 16 -3.67 2.89 0.75
CA SER A 16 -4.46 3.78 1.61
C SER A 16 -4.25 5.25 1.27
N GLY A 17 -5.27 6.07 1.51
CA GLY A 17 -5.26 7.50 1.23
C GLY A 17 -5.55 7.85 -0.23
N GLY A 18 -5.25 9.10 -0.63
CA GLY A 18 -5.48 9.57 -2.00
C GLY A 18 -4.64 8.84 -3.03
N PRO A 19 -5.23 8.32 -4.13
CA PRO A 19 -4.47 7.66 -5.19
C PRO A 19 -3.49 8.62 -5.88
N THR A 20 -2.32 8.10 -6.23
CA THR A 20 -1.27 8.81 -6.98
C THR A 20 -0.65 7.90 -8.03
N PRO A 21 0.11 8.42 -9.00
CA PRO A 21 0.82 7.59 -9.99
C PRO A 21 1.77 6.56 -9.37
N VAL A 22 2.33 6.83 -8.18
CA VAL A 22 3.33 5.94 -7.56
C VAL A 22 2.74 4.72 -6.86
N MET A 23 1.47 4.78 -6.41
CA MET A 23 0.93 3.70 -5.56
C MET A 23 0.95 2.33 -6.22
N ASN A 24 0.57 2.25 -7.48
CA ASN A 24 0.61 1.00 -8.24
C ASN A 24 2.04 0.57 -8.57
N ARG A 25 2.97 1.52 -8.71
CA ARG A 25 4.40 1.20 -8.92
C ARG A 25 5.00 0.60 -7.65
N SER A 26 4.67 1.14 -6.48
CA SER A 26 5.08 0.58 -5.18
C SER A 26 4.47 -0.81 -4.96
N LEU A 27 3.19 -1.00 -5.28
CA LEU A 27 2.54 -2.30 -5.23
C LEU A 27 3.25 -3.33 -6.13
N LEU A 28 3.55 -2.97 -7.38
CA LEU A 28 4.33 -3.82 -8.29
C LEU A 28 5.69 -4.20 -7.70
N GLY A 29 6.40 -3.23 -7.10
CA GLY A 29 7.71 -3.48 -6.48
C GLY A 29 7.63 -4.52 -5.36
N VAL A 30 6.68 -4.36 -4.45
CA VAL A 30 6.48 -5.31 -3.33
C VAL A 30 6.11 -6.70 -3.84
N VAL A 31 5.14 -6.79 -4.75
CA VAL A 31 4.68 -8.10 -5.26
C VAL A 31 5.78 -8.82 -6.04
N ARG A 32 6.51 -8.10 -6.90
CA ARG A 32 7.60 -8.70 -7.66
C ARG A 32 8.68 -9.26 -6.76
N GLU A 33 9.14 -8.46 -5.80
CA GLU A 33 10.17 -8.87 -4.86
C GLU A 33 9.73 -10.06 -4.02
N ALA A 34 8.48 -10.07 -3.54
CA ALA A 34 7.93 -11.18 -2.78
C ALA A 34 7.74 -12.47 -3.61
N CYS A 35 7.45 -12.35 -4.91
CA CYS A 35 7.37 -13.51 -5.82
C CYS A 35 8.74 -14.08 -6.20
N GLU A 36 9.78 -13.24 -6.25
CA GLU A 36 11.11 -13.63 -6.70
C GLU A 36 12.00 -14.19 -5.56
N ARG A 37 11.63 -13.94 -4.30
CA ARG A 37 12.39 -14.42 -3.13
C ARG A 37 11.78 -15.66 -2.50
N GLU A 38 12.65 -16.57 -2.09
CA GLU A 38 12.27 -17.72 -1.26
C GLU A 38 11.95 -17.28 0.17
N GLY A 39 11.10 -18.04 0.86
CA GLY A 39 10.76 -17.84 2.28
C GLY A 39 9.48 -17.04 2.50
N TYR A 40 8.84 -16.52 1.46
CA TYR A 40 7.48 -15.97 1.53
C TYR A 40 6.45 -17.03 1.13
N GLY A 41 5.28 -16.98 1.79
CA GLY A 41 4.12 -17.79 1.46
C GLY A 41 3.22 -17.10 0.44
N ALA A 42 1.91 -17.15 0.68
CA ALA A 42 0.93 -16.45 -0.17
C ALA A 42 1.09 -14.92 -0.07
N ILE A 43 0.81 -14.24 -1.18
CA ILE A 43 0.89 -12.77 -1.28
C ILE A 43 -0.53 -12.24 -1.48
N TYR A 44 -1.04 -11.56 -0.48
CA TYR A 44 -2.40 -11.01 -0.47
C TYR A 44 -2.40 -9.50 -0.66
N GLY A 45 -3.47 -9.00 -1.30
CA GLY A 45 -3.82 -7.59 -1.35
C GLY A 45 -5.13 -7.33 -0.63
N ALA A 46 -5.16 -6.40 0.33
CA ALA A 46 -6.39 -5.97 0.97
C ALA A 46 -7.18 -5.05 0.03
N ARG A 47 -8.42 -5.46 -0.33
CA ARG A 47 -9.31 -4.66 -1.16
C ARG A 47 -9.80 -3.46 -0.37
N HIS A 48 -9.60 -2.24 -0.92
CA HIS A 48 -9.93 -0.98 -0.25
C HIS A 48 -9.21 -0.78 1.11
N GLY A 49 -7.91 -1.15 1.16
CA GLY A 49 -7.04 -0.85 2.29
C GLY A 49 -7.53 -1.42 3.62
N LEU A 50 -7.67 -0.56 4.64
CA LEU A 50 -8.08 -0.99 5.99
C LEU A 50 -9.47 -1.64 6.02
N ASP A 51 -10.41 -1.19 5.18
CA ASP A 51 -11.75 -1.79 5.13
C ASP A 51 -11.68 -3.25 4.67
N GLY A 52 -10.81 -3.54 3.70
CA GLY A 52 -10.56 -4.90 3.23
C GLY A 52 -9.88 -5.79 4.27
N LEU A 53 -8.93 -5.25 5.02
CA LEU A 53 -8.32 -5.98 6.13
C LEU A 53 -9.36 -6.35 7.19
N LEU A 54 -10.17 -5.38 7.63
CA LEU A 54 -11.16 -5.60 8.70
C LEU A 54 -12.32 -6.52 8.30
N SER A 55 -12.62 -6.62 7.01
CA SER A 55 -13.67 -7.51 6.48
C SER A 55 -13.14 -8.83 5.91
N ASP A 56 -11.86 -9.11 6.07
CA ASP A 56 -11.17 -10.28 5.48
C ASP A 56 -11.34 -10.36 3.93
N ASN A 57 -11.52 -9.22 3.28
CA ASN A 57 -11.64 -9.11 1.82
C ASN A 57 -10.25 -9.00 1.18
N LEU A 58 -9.58 -10.14 1.11
CA LEU A 58 -8.23 -10.25 0.58
C LEU A 58 -8.24 -10.94 -0.79
N THR A 59 -7.37 -10.50 -1.69
CA THR A 59 -7.19 -11.09 -3.03
C THR A 59 -5.77 -11.61 -3.19
N ASP A 60 -5.63 -12.76 -3.84
CA ASP A 60 -4.32 -13.31 -4.20
C ASP A 60 -3.67 -12.45 -5.29
N LEU A 61 -2.40 -12.12 -5.09
CA LEU A 61 -1.60 -11.31 -6.01
C LEU A 61 -0.58 -12.12 -6.82
N ALA A 62 -0.24 -13.35 -6.42
CA ALA A 62 0.78 -14.16 -7.06
C ALA A 62 0.35 -14.66 -8.45
N GLY A 63 -0.95 -14.90 -8.67
CA GLY A 63 -1.48 -15.53 -9.90
C GLY A 63 -1.49 -14.64 -11.16
N ARG A 64 -1.03 -13.37 -11.10
CA ARG A 64 -1.05 -12.47 -12.25
C ARG A 64 0.22 -12.56 -13.08
N SER A 65 0.07 -12.46 -14.42
CA SER A 65 1.23 -12.45 -15.32
C SER A 65 2.10 -11.21 -15.13
N ARG A 66 3.40 -11.33 -15.45
CA ARG A 66 4.34 -10.21 -15.42
C ARG A 66 3.85 -9.02 -16.25
N THR A 67 3.30 -9.28 -17.44
CA THR A 67 2.76 -8.22 -18.32
C THR A 67 1.57 -7.48 -17.67
N ALA A 68 0.69 -8.21 -16.96
CA ALA A 68 -0.42 -7.59 -16.24
C ALA A 68 0.10 -6.68 -15.11
N TRP A 69 1.10 -7.12 -14.36
CA TRP A 69 1.74 -6.32 -13.31
C TRP A 69 2.45 -5.08 -13.86
N GLU A 70 3.18 -5.20 -14.98
CA GLU A 70 3.82 -4.03 -15.63
C GLU A 70 2.78 -2.99 -16.08
N ARG A 71 1.63 -3.44 -16.60
CA ARG A 71 0.52 -2.55 -16.97
C ARG A 71 -0.05 -1.84 -15.72
N ILE A 72 -0.30 -2.58 -14.64
CA ILE A 72 -0.76 -2.00 -13.36
C ILE A 72 0.24 -0.95 -12.87
N GLY A 73 1.53 -1.26 -12.83
CA GLY A 73 2.57 -0.35 -12.36
C GLY A 73 2.70 0.94 -13.18
N ARG A 74 2.25 0.95 -14.43
CA ARG A 74 2.22 2.15 -15.31
C ARG A 74 0.91 2.92 -15.24
N THR A 75 -0.12 2.36 -14.60
CA THR A 75 -1.45 2.98 -14.50
C THR A 75 -1.54 3.79 -13.22
N PRO A 76 -1.78 5.11 -13.27
CA PRO A 76 -2.06 5.91 -12.08
C PRO A 76 -3.28 5.38 -11.32
N GLY A 77 -3.23 5.41 -9.98
CA GLY A 77 -4.34 4.99 -9.17
C GLY A 77 -3.96 3.98 -8.08
N ALA A 78 -4.95 3.28 -7.56
CA ALA A 78 -4.81 2.23 -6.55
C ALA A 78 -5.50 0.95 -7.05
N ALA A 79 -4.72 -0.01 -7.54
CA ALA A 79 -5.25 -1.24 -8.17
C ALA A 79 -6.02 -2.15 -7.20
N LEU A 80 -5.73 -2.06 -5.90
CA LEU A 80 -6.47 -2.76 -4.84
C LEU A 80 -7.71 -1.98 -4.36
N GLY A 81 -7.92 -0.77 -4.86
CA GLY A 81 -8.77 0.23 -4.23
C GLY A 81 -8.04 0.88 -3.05
N SER A 82 -8.60 1.98 -2.55
CA SER A 82 -8.05 2.72 -1.42
C SER A 82 -9.14 3.04 -0.41
N SER A 83 -8.75 3.37 0.82
CA SER A 83 -9.64 3.83 1.88
C SER A 83 -9.03 5.02 2.60
N ARG A 84 -9.90 5.91 3.13
CA ARG A 84 -9.52 6.98 4.06
C ARG A 84 -9.94 6.68 5.49
N ARG A 85 -10.31 5.44 5.76
CA ARG A 85 -10.64 4.98 7.10
C ARG A 85 -9.41 5.04 7.98
N ARG A 86 -9.56 5.65 9.17
CA ARG A 86 -8.55 5.63 10.23
C ARG A 86 -8.78 4.42 11.12
N LEU A 87 -7.70 3.75 11.52
CA LEU A 87 -7.75 2.66 12.47
C LEU A 87 -8.22 3.17 13.85
N LYS A 88 -9.36 2.68 14.33
CA LYS A 88 -9.85 2.95 15.69
C LYS A 88 -9.32 1.89 16.65
N ASN A 89 -9.29 2.21 17.97
CA ASN A 89 -8.87 1.22 18.97
C ASN A 89 -9.75 -0.05 18.94
N ALA A 90 -11.05 0.12 18.70
CA ALA A 90 -11.98 -0.99 18.57
C ALA A 90 -11.74 -1.89 17.35
N ASP A 91 -11.05 -1.40 16.30
CA ASP A 91 -10.74 -2.15 15.09
C ASP A 91 -9.50 -3.06 15.27
N VAL A 92 -8.62 -2.75 16.22
CA VAL A 92 -7.32 -3.43 16.39
C VAL A 92 -7.46 -4.93 16.64
N PRO A 93 -8.32 -5.41 17.55
CA PRO A 93 -8.49 -6.85 17.75
C PRO A 93 -8.93 -7.57 16.49
N THR A 94 -9.88 -7.00 15.73
CA THR A 94 -10.34 -7.59 14.45
C THR A 94 -9.23 -7.64 13.40
N ALA A 95 -8.43 -6.57 13.30
CA ALA A 95 -7.29 -6.55 12.38
C ALA A 95 -6.27 -7.64 12.73
N LEU A 96 -5.90 -7.79 14.01
CA LEU A 96 -4.96 -8.82 14.47
C LEU A 96 -5.51 -10.24 14.27
N ASP A 97 -6.80 -10.45 14.48
CA ASP A 97 -7.45 -11.75 14.23
C ASP A 97 -7.33 -12.15 12.76
N VAL A 98 -7.65 -11.24 11.84
CA VAL A 98 -7.52 -11.50 10.39
C VAL A 98 -6.05 -11.76 10.00
N LEU A 99 -5.11 -10.94 10.49
CA LEU A 99 -3.68 -11.10 10.21
C LEU A 99 -3.19 -12.47 10.68
N SER A 100 -3.53 -12.86 11.92
CA SER A 100 -3.15 -14.14 12.52
C SER A 100 -3.79 -15.31 11.78
N LYS A 101 -5.10 -15.27 11.54
CA LYS A 101 -5.86 -16.30 10.82
C LYS A 101 -5.31 -16.55 9.41
N ARG A 102 -4.86 -15.50 8.73
CA ARG A 102 -4.25 -15.57 7.41
C ARG A 102 -2.74 -15.84 7.43
N GLY A 103 -2.12 -16.00 8.59
CA GLY A 103 -0.69 -16.25 8.75
C GLY A 103 0.18 -15.13 8.17
N ILE A 104 -0.27 -13.87 8.27
CA ILE A 104 0.44 -12.71 7.72
C ILE A 104 1.62 -12.37 8.62
N ALA A 105 2.84 -12.62 8.17
CA ALA A 105 4.07 -12.24 8.87
C ALA A 105 4.63 -10.88 8.38
N TYR A 106 4.26 -10.46 7.19
CA TYR A 106 4.72 -9.21 6.58
C TYR A 106 3.55 -8.36 6.11
N LEU A 107 3.43 -7.16 6.65
CA LEU A 107 2.40 -6.18 6.28
C LEU A 107 3.06 -4.97 5.61
N PHE A 108 2.71 -4.69 4.36
CA PHE A 108 3.11 -3.49 3.65
C PHE A 108 1.93 -2.53 3.52
N VAL A 109 2.09 -1.31 4.03
CA VAL A 109 1.06 -0.26 3.97
C VAL A 109 1.56 0.86 3.07
N ILE A 110 1.01 0.95 1.85
CA ILE A 110 1.34 2.00 0.88
C ILE A 110 0.40 3.18 1.10
N GLY A 111 0.93 4.31 1.60
CA GLY A 111 0.08 5.46 1.90
C GLY A 111 0.83 6.66 2.49
N GLY A 112 0.06 7.64 2.95
CA GLY A 112 0.56 8.86 3.61
C GLY A 112 0.68 8.72 5.12
N ASN A 113 0.65 9.86 5.82
CA ASN A 113 0.89 9.95 7.27
C ASN A 113 -0.07 9.09 8.09
N ASP A 114 -1.40 9.18 7.86
CA ASP A 114 -2.39 8.36 8.56
C ASP A 114 -2.18 6.85 8.33
N SER A 115 -1.68 6.48 7.16
CA SER A 115 -1.38 5.08 6.81
C SER A 115 -0.14 4.58 7.53
N THR A 116 0.86 5.44 7.68
CA THR A 116 2.07 5.17 8.45
C THR A 116 1.73 4.99 9.94
N GLU A 117 0.85 5.84 10.48
CA GLU A 117 0.34 5.68 11.85
C GLU A 117 -0.40 4.35 12.02
N THR A 118 -1.27 3.99 11.06
CA THR A 118 -1.96 2.69 11.07
C THR A 118 -0.98 1.52 11.09
N CYS A 119 0.07 1.58 10.25
CA CYS A 119 1.13 0.59 10.19
C CYS A 119 1.86 0.46 11.55
N HIS A 120 2.24 1.59 12.13
CA HIS A 120 2.89 1.63 13.45
C HIS A 120 2.02 1.04 14.55
N ARG A 121 0.74 1.44 14.62
CA ARG A 121 -0.20 0.95 15.65
C ARG A 121 -0.44 -0.56 15.54
N LEU A 122 -0.55 -1.11 14.33
CA LEU A 122 -0.66 -2.56 14.13
C LEU A 122 0.62 -3.29 14.52
N SER A 123 1.79 -2.72 14.26
CA SER A 123 3.08 -3.26 14.70
C SER A 123 3.21 -3.30 16.21
N VAL A 124 2.81 -2.25 16.91
CA VAL A 124 2.84 -2.21 18.40
C VAL A 124 1.85 -3.23 18.96
N ALA A 125 0.60 -3.19 18.49
CA ALA A 125 -0.45 -4.08 18.99
C ALA A 125 -0.14 -5.56 18.73
N SER A 126 0.50 -5.91 17.61
CA SER A 126 0.91 -7.29 17.33
C SER A 126 1.98 -7.77 18.29
N ARG A 127 2.95 -6.91 18.62
CA ARG A 127 4.00 -7.21 19.62
C ARG A 127 3.40 -7.43 21.01
N ASP A 128 2.48 -6.56 21.42
CA ASP A 128 1.80 -6.64 22.72
C ASP A 128 0.95 -7.92 22.84
N ALA A 129 0.41 -8.39 21.71
CA ALA A 129 -0.32 -9.65 21.62
C ALA A 129 0.57 -10.90 21.43
N GLY A 130 1.89 -10.74 21.39
CA GLY A 130 2.84 -11.85 21.16
C GLY A 130 2.78 -12.40 19.72
N TYR A 131 2.27 -11.62 18.76
CA TYR A 131 2.18 -12.00 17.36
C TYR A 131 3.33 -11.37 16.55
N GLU A 132 4.15 -12.20 15.89
CA GLU A 132 5.29 -11.76 15.13
C GLU A 132 4.85 -11.17 13.77
N LEU A 133 4.80 -9.84 13.68
CA LEU A 133 4.43 -9.10 12.48
C LEU A 133 5.51 -8.06 12.12
N ALA A 134 6.11 -8.18 10.95
CA ALA A 134 6.94 -7.15 10.37
C ALA A 134 6.05 -6.18 9.56
N ALA A 135 5.73 -5.02 10.11
CA ALA A 135 4.93 -4.00 9.45
C ALA A 135 5.82 -2.91 8.86
N ILE A 136 5.67 -2.65 7.57
CA ILE A 136 6.49 -1.74 6.77
C ILE A 136 5.60 -0.69 6.11
N ALA A 137 5.80 0.57 6.45
CA ALA A 137 5.18 1.69 5.75
C ALA A 137 5.94 2.00 4.45
N VAL A 138 5.22 2.05 3.33
CA VAL A 138 5.77 2.46 2.03
C VAL A 138 5.21 3.86 1.72
N PRO A 139 6.05 4.90 1.81
CA PRO A 139 5.57 6.28 1.79
C PRO A 139 5.02 6.67 0.43
N LYS A 140 3.94 7.45 0.45
CA LYS A 140 3.32 8.10 -0.69
C LYS A 140 2.64 9.39 -0.24
N THR A 141 3.02 10.51 -0.82
CA THR A 141 2.35 11.80 -0.63
C THR A 141 2.64 12.74 -1.80
N ILE A 142 1.69 13.61 -2.12
CA ILE A 142 1.88 14.71 -3.07
C ILE A 142 2.22 16.04 -2.37
N ASP A 143 2.17 16.06 -1.05
CA ASP A 143 2.32 17.29 -0.25
C ASP A 143 3.80 17.61 0.03
N ASN A 144 4.70 16.69 -0.32
CA ASN A 144 6.16 16.78 -0.09
C ASN A 144 6.51 17.03 1.38
N ASP A 145 5.81 16.39 2.29
CA ASP A 145 5.80 16.64 3.73
C ASP A 145 6.52 15.58 4.58
N LEU A 146 7.36 14.74 3.97
CA LEU A 146 8.17 13.77 4.70
C LEU A 146 9.46 14.43 5.19
N VAL A 147 9.74 14.26 6.49
CA VAL A 147 10.96 14.77 7.12
C VAL A 147 12.20 14.15 6.46
N GLU A 148 13.26 14.95 6.30
CA GLU A 148 14.54 14.55 5.71
C GLU A 148 14.43 13.96 4.29
N THR A 149 13.41 14.38 3.54
CA THR A 149 13.15 13.91 2.17
C THR A 149 12.97 15.11 1.23
N ASP A 150 13.82 15.22 0.20
CA ASP A 150 13.75 16.33 -0.78
C ASP A 150 12.53 16.19 -1.70
N HIS A 151 12.28 14.98 -2.19
CA HIS A 151 11.16 14.66 -3.08
C HIS A 151 10.44 13.40 -2.63
N THR A 152 9.23 13.57 -2.15
CA THR A 152 8.42 12.43 -1.72
C THR A 152 7.86 11.64 -2.90
N PRO A 153 7.69 10.31 -2.77
CA PRO A 153 7.05 9.50 -3.81
C PRO A 153 5.62 9.98 -4.09
N GLY A 154 5.35 10.38 -5.32
CA GLY A 154 4.06 10.95 -5.76
C GLY A 154 4.09 12.45 -6.03
N TYR A 155 4.91 13.23 -5.32
CA TYR A 155 5.01 14.69 -5.46
C TYR A 155 5.41 15.11 -6.88
N GLY A 156 6.52 14.61 -7.43
CA GLY A 156 7.02 15.03 -8.74
C GLY A 156 6.02 14.79 -9.88
N SER A 157 5.29 13.67 -9.85
CA SER A 157 4.23 13.38 -10.82
C SER A 157 3.05 14.34 -10.68
N ALA A 158 2.66 14.70 -9.47
CA ALA A 158 1.58 15.65 -9.20
C ALA A 158 1.97 17.07 -9.67
N ALA A 159 3.19 17.51 -9.33
CA ALA A 159 3.71 18.81 -9.76
C ALA A 159 3.73 18.94 -11.28
N ARG A 160 4.22 17.91 -11.99
CA ARG A 160 4.21 17.88 -13.46
C ARG A 160 2.80 17.95 -14.03
N PHE A 161 1.86 17.19 -13.46
CA PHE A 161 0.46 17.21 -13.92
C PHE A 161 -0.15 18.60 -13.77
N VAL A 162 0.01 19.23 -12.61
CA VAL A 162 -0.52 20.57 -12.33
C VAL A 162 0.08 21.60 -13.29
N ALA A 163 1.40 21.58 -13.50
CA ALA A 163 2.06 22.49 -14.43
C ALA A 163 1.52 22.36 -15.86
N LEU A 164 1.38 21.14 -16.38
CA LEU A 164 0.85 20.91 -17.72
C LEU A 164 -0.61 21.30 -17.85
N ALA A 165 -1.43 21.02 -16.84
CA ALA A 165 -2.86 21.39 -16.82
C ALA A 165 -3.02 22.92 -16.78
N ALA A 166 -2.26 23.62 -15.95
CA ALA A 166 -2.29 25.08 -15.84
C ALA A 166 -1.84 25.74 -17.16
N MET A 167 -0.77 25.24 -17.80
CA MET A 167 -0.32 25.72 -19.10
C MET A 167 -1.38 25.51 -20.20
N GLY A 168 -2.06 24.36 -20.21
CA GLY A 168 -3.14 24.07 -21.16
C GLY A 168 -4.30 25.04 -20.98
N ALA A 169 -4.79 25.18 -19.74
CA ALA A 169 -5.88 26.10 -19.43
C ALA A 169 -5.54 27.58 -19.71
N GLY A 170 -4.31 28.00 -19.45
CA GLY A 170 -3.84 29.35 -19.76
C GLY A 170 -3.87 29.65 -21.27
N ARG A 171 -3.38 28.72 -22.10
CA ARG A 171 -3.43 28.87 -23.56
C ARG A 171 -4.85 28.88 -24.11
N ASP A 172 -5.74 28.05 -23.53
CA ASP A 172 -7.13 28.05 -23.93
C ASP A 172 -7.82 29.40 -23.59
N ALA A 173 -7.56 29.92 -22.40
CA ALA A 173 -8.07 31.24 -21.96
C ALA A 173 -7.56 32.37 -22.86
N GLU A 174 -6.28 32.37 -23.24
CA GLU A 174 -5.70 33.32 -24.17
C GLU A 174 -6.38 33.24 -25.56
N ALA A 175 -6.58 32.01 -26.06
CA ALA A 175 -7.22 31.80 -27.38
C ALA A 175 -8.68 32.25 -27.38
N MET A 176 -9.37 32.18 -26.23
CA MET A 176 -10.76 32.63 -26.06
C MET A 176 -10.88 34.14 -25.77
N GLY A 177 -9.76 34.89 -25.68
CA GLY A 177 -9.73 36.34 -25.48
C GLY A 177 -10.26 36.79 -24.11
N ARG A 178 -10.03 35.99 -23.08
CA ARG A 178 -10.45 36.27 -21.69
C ARG A 178 -9.24 36.41 -20.77
#